data_9b9474b034f02045d46592df0fc1ecc6
#
_entry.id   9b9474b034f02045d46592df0fc1ecc6
#
_cell.length_a   1.000
_cell.length_b   1.000
_cell.length_c   1.000
_cell.angle_alpha   90.00
_cell.angle_beta   90.00
_cell.angle_gamma   90.00
#
_symmetry.space_group_name_H-M   'P 1'
#
loop_
_entity.id
_entity.type
_entity.pdbx_description
1 polymer ?
#
loop_
_entity_poly.entity_id
_entity_poly.type
_entity_poly.pdbx_seq_one_letter_code
_entity_poly.pdbx_strand_id
1 'polypeptide(L)'
;MSNYEKITTGMGEECGVFGAYDMDGGDVAPSVYYGLFALQHRGQESCGIAVTDTYGERKVHSKKGLGLVNEVFDEEALEGLKGNLGVGHVRYSTAGATKVENAMPLVLNYVKGTLAIAHNGNLTNAVELRHELEYTGAIFQTTIDSEVIAYHIARERLKTAKAEEAVRNAMQKIEGAYALVVISPRKMIGVRDPFGLRPLCIGKRDNTYFLASESCAIAAVGGEFVRDVEPGEIVSFTKNGITSDKSMAISPKKQARCIFEYIYFARTDSTIDKVNVYHSRITAGKALAQSYPVEADLVVGVPDSGLVAAKGYSEESGIPYGMAFHKNSYVGRTFIKPKQSQRESSVKIKLNVIEEVVKGKRIVMVDDSIVRGTTCANIIKMLKKAGATEVHVRISSPPFLHPCYFGTDVPSNDQLIAHSHTTEEIREMIGADSLGYMEIGKLKDMVGELAYCDACFTGNYPMKVPTEDISHAFD
;
A
#
# COMPACT_ATOMS: atom_id res chain seq x y z
N MET A 1 13.86 -28.29 -7.74
CA MET A 1 13.93 -26.89 -7.29
C MET A 1 13.35 -26.06 -8.42
N SER A 2 12.09 -25.67 -8.34
CA SER A 2 11.43 -24.92 -9.41
C SER A 2 11.45 -23.43 -9.03
N ASN A 3 12.21 -22.67 -9.80
CA ASN A 3 12.13 -21.21 -9.80
C ASN A 3 10.72 -20.80 -10.23
N TYR A 4 9.86 -20.50 -9.28
CA TYR A 4 8.60 -19.81 -9.54
C TYR A 4 8.93 -18.32 -9.74
N GLU A 5 9.24 -17.94 -10.99
CA GLU A 5 9.25 -16.53 -11.37
C GLU A 5 7.86 -15.93 -11.15
N LYS A 6 7.72 -15.10 -10.13
CA LYS A 6 6.58 -14.19 -9.96
C LYS A 6 6.59 -13.20 -11.12
N ILE A 7 5.88 -13.49 -12.20
CA ILE A 7 5.58 -12.48 -13.22
C ILE A 7 4.33 -11.76 -12.76
N THR A 8 4.51 -10.78 -11.88
CA THR A 8 3.51 -9.76 -11.63
C THR A 8 3.51 -8.81 -12.82
N THR A 9 2.38 -8.70 -13.50
CA THR A 9 2.16 -7.68 -14.53
C THR A 9 1.85 -6.37 -13.80
N GLY A 10 2.83 -5.51 -13.64
CA GLY A 10 2.70 -4.22 -12.96
C GLY A 10 3.38 -4.21 -11.59
N MET A 11 3.36 -3.04 -10.96
CA MET A 11 3.87 -2.83 -9.62
C MET A 11 3.01 -3.58 -8.60
N GLY A 12 3.63 -4.20 -7.60
CA GLY A 12 2.95 -4.84 -6.50
C GLY A 12 2.27 -3.81 -5.58
N GLU A 13 1.23 -4.26 -4.89
CA GLU A 13 0.44 -3.45 -3.96
C GLU A 13 1.09 -3.44 -2.58
N GLU A 14 0.63 -2.54 -1.72
CA GLU A 14 1.07 -2.41 -0.34
C GLU A 14 0.01 -2.96 0.60
N CYS A 15 0.44 -3.34 1.83
CA CYS A 15 -0.46 -3.81 2.87
C CYS A 15 -1.46 -2.73 3.32
N GLY A 16 -2.58 -3.17 3.90
CA GLY A 16 -3.56 -2.31 4.57
C GLY A 16 -3.82 -2.76 5.99
N VAL A 17 -3.87 -1.80 6.93
CA VAL A 17 -4.20 -2.05 8.33
C VAL A 17 -5.50 -1.35 8.70
N PHE A 18 -6.30 -2.01 9.55
CA PHE A 18 -7.52 -1.45 10.11
C PHE A 18 -7.68 -1.89 11.57
N GLY A 19 -7.91 -0.94 12.47
CA GLY A 19 -8.20 -1.17 13.87
C GLY A 19 -9.53 -0.56 14.26
N ALA A 20 -10.25 -1.19 15.19
CA ALA A 20 -11.50 -0.67 15.74
C ALA A 20 -11.57 -0.90 17.25
N TYR A 21 -12.00 0.11 18.00
CA TYR A 21 -12.25 0.02 19.42
C TYR A 21 -13.56 0.70 19.78
N ASP A 22 -14.55 -0.08 20.15
CA ASP A 22 -15.83 0.40 20.68
C ASP A 22 -15.73 0.51 22.20
N MET A 23 -15.84 1.76 22.70
CA MET A 23 -15.70 2.04 24.15
C MET A 23 -16.95 1.72 24.96
N ASP A 24 -18.07 1.46 24.30
CA ASP A 24 -19.34 1.04 24.94
C ASP A 24 -19.50 -0.47 25.00
N GLY A 25 -18.56 -1.23 24.42
CA GLY A 25 -18.55 -2.70 24.45
C GLY A 25 -19.23 -3.37 23.25
N GLY A 26 -19.58 -2.62 22.21
CA GLY A 26 -20.16 -3.14 20.98
C GLY A 26 -19.16 -3.98 20.18
N ASP A 27 -19.66 -4.98 19.44
CA ASP A 27 -18.85 -5.87 18.61
C ASP A 27 -18.24 -5.12 17.40
N VAL A 28 -16.93 -5.23 17.21
CA VAL A 28 -16.20 -4.52 16.15
C VAL A 28 -15.79 -5.40 14.97
N ALA A 29 -15.95 -6.71 15.04
CA ALA A 29 -15.56 -7.61 13.96
C ALA A 29 -16.17 -7.23 12.59
N PRO A 30 -17.47 -6.86 12.49
CA PRO A 30 -18.04 -6.38 11.24
C PRO A 30 -17.38 -5.10 10.72
N SER A 31 -17.07 -4.15 11.60
CA SER A 31 -16.40 -2.91 11.21
C SER A 31 -14.98 -3.19 10.70
N VAL A 32 -14.25 -4.11 11.33
CA VAL A 32 -12.91 -4.51 10.86
C VAL A 32 -13.02 -5.20 9.50
N TYR A 33 -13.99 -6.11 9.31
CA TYR A 33 -14.22 -6.78 8.03
C TYR A 33 -14.48 -5.77 6.89
N TYR A 34 -15.43 -4.84 7.06
CA TYR A 34 -15.74 -3.85 6.02
C TYR A 34 -14.61 -2.85 5.80
N GLY A 35 -13.88 -2.48 6.85
CA GLY A 35 -12.69 -1.65 6.76
C GLY A 35 -11.59 -2.32 5.92
N LEU A 36 -11.34 -3.62 6.13
CA LEU A 36 -10.41 -4.39 5.31
C LEU A 36 -10.89 -4.56 3.88
N PHE A 37 -12.19 -4.79 3.69
CA PHE A 37 -12.77 -4.90 2.35
C PHE A 37 -12.58 -3.59 1.55
N ALA A 38 -12.73 -2.44 2.21
CA ALA A 38 -12.45 -1.14 1.60
C ALA A 38 -10.96 -0.92 1.29
N LEU A 39 -10.04 -1.61 2.00
CA LEU A 39 -8.59 -1.60 1.78
C LEU A 39 -8.09 -2.74 0.89
N GLN A 40 -8.98 -3.55 0.29
CA GLN A 40 -8.61 -4.73 -0.49
C GLN A 40 -7.70 -4.42 -1.69
N HIS A 41 -7.76 -3.19 -2.21
CA HIS A 41 -6.88 -2.72 -3.28
C HIS A 41 -5.40 -2.69 -2.85
N ARG A 42 -5.11 -2.60 -1.54
CA ARG A 42 -3.75 -2.59 -0.97
C ARG A 42 -3.15 -4.00 -0.81
N GLY A 43 -3.97 -5.03 -0.62
CA GLY A 43 -3.48 -6.38 -0.44
C GLY A 43 -4.50 -7.45 -0.82
N GLN A 44 -4.10 -8.44 -1.62
CA GLN A 44 -4.98 -9.46 -2.18
C GLN A 44 -4.45 -10.90 -1.96
N GLU A 45 -3.32 -11.09 -1.29
CA GLU A 45 -2.71 -12.42 -1.10
C GLU A 45 -3.18 -13.12 0.16
N SER A 46 -3.35 -12.36 1.23
CA SER A 46 -3.87 -12.90 2.48
C SER A 46 -4.53 -11.80 3.31
N CYS A 47 -5.37 -12.20 4.23
CA CYS A 47 -6.00 -11.30 5.18
C CYS A 47 -6.22 -12.00 6.53
N GLY A 48 -6.50 -11.19 7.55
CA GLY A 48 -6.82 -11.71 8.87
C GLY A 48 -7.44 -10.65 9.77
N ILE A 49 -8.15 -11.14 10.78
CA ILE A 49 -8.79 -10.35 11.84
C ILE A 49 -8.47 -10.98 13.18
N ALA A 50 -8.15 -10.16 14.16
CA ALA A 50 -8.03 -10.54 15.57
C ALA A 50 -8.88 -9.60 16.42
N VAL A 51 -9.65 -10.15 17.35
CA VAL A 51 -10.55 -9.40 18.24
C VAL A 51 -10.38 -9.84 19.68
N THR A 52 -10.69 -8.95 20.62
CA THR A 52 -10.74 -9.25 22.06
C THR A 52 -11.85 -8.46 22.73
N ASP A 53 -12.40 -9.02 23.79
CA ASP A 53 -13.35 -8.32 24.65
C ASP A 53 -12.62 -7.69 25.83
N THR A 54 -12.60 -6.36 25.91
CA THR A 54 -11.89 -5.63 26.96
C THR A 54 -12.62 -5.68 28.30
N TYR A 55 -13.92 -6.03 28.32
CA TYR A 55 -14.76 -6.15 29.51
C TYR A 55 -14.92 -7.58 30.01
N GLY A 56 -14.80 -8.58 29.11
CA GLY A 56 -14.97 -10.02 29.41
C GLY A 56 -13.66 -10.75 29.67
N GLU A 57 -13.51 -11.92 29.06
CA GLU A 57 -12.38 -12.83 29.27
C GLU A 57 -11.02 -12.30 28.81
N ARG A 58 -11.03 -11.27 27.95
CA ARG A 58 -9.81 -10.66 27.37
C ARG A 58 -8.95 -11.65 26.58
N LYS A 59 -9.58 -12.70 26.08
CA LYS A 59 -8.95 -13.63 25.17
C LYS A 59 -8.97 -13.03 23.76
N VAL A 60 -7.87 -13.20 23.03
CA VAL A 60 -7.82 -12.81 21.63
C VAL A 60 -8.29 -13.98 20.77
N HIS A 61 -9.32 -13.74 19.97
CA HIS A 61 -9.80 -14.64 18.93
C HIS A 61 -9.31 -14.13 17.59
N SER A 62 -8.80 -15.01 16.74
CA SER A 62 -8.31 -14.61 15.43
C SER A 62 -8.58 -15.64 14.37
N LYS A 63 -8.83 -15.16 13.15
CA LYS A 63 -8.85 -15.97 11.92
C LYS A 63 -8.02 -15.25 10.86
N LYS A 64 -7.24 -15.99 10.10
CA LYS A 64 -6.46 -15.49 8.97
C LYS A 64 -6.38 -16.57 7.88
N GLY A 65 -6.19 -16.15 6.64
CA GLY A 65 -6.13 -17.06 5.50
C GLY A 65 -5.50 -16.43 4.28
N LEU A 66 -5.22 -17.26 3.28
CA LEU A 66 -4.82 -16.81 1.95
C LEU A 66 -6.07 -16.49 1.14
N GLY A 67 -6.03 -15.42 0.35
CA GLY A 67 -7.12 -14.95 -0.48
C GLY A 67 -7.69 -13.60 -0.06
N LEU A 68 -8.79 -13.23 -0.71
CA LEU A 68 -9.50 -11.97 -0.46
C LEU A 68 -10.30 -12.03 0.84
N VAL A 69 -10.67 -10.87 1.36
CA VAL A 69 -11.42 -10.76 2.63
C VAL A 69 -12.72 -11.56 2.59
N ASN A 70 -13.48 -11.49 1.49
CA ASN A 70 -14.72 -12.24 1.32
C ASN A 70 -14.53 -13.74 1.00
N GLU A 71 -13.31 -14.18 0.69
CA GLU A 71 -12.98 -15.59 0.50
C GLU A 71 -12.57 -16.25 1.83
N VAL A 72 -11.98 -15.48 2.75
CA VAL A 72 -11.46 -15.95 4.03
C VAL A 72 -12.54 -15.87 5.14
N PHE A 73 -13.41 -14.87 5.05
CA PHE A 73 -14.43 -14.57 6.08
C PHE A 73 -15.84 -14.75 5.54
N ASP A 74 -16.49 -15.79 5.96
CA ASP A 74 -17.93 -16.04 5.86
C ASP A 74 -18.67 -15.60 7.13
N GLU A 75 -20.00 -15.76 7.19
CA GLU A 75 -20.80 -15.40 8.36
C GLU A 75 -20.38 -16.17 9.61
N GLU A 76 -20.13 -17.48 9.49
CA GLU A 76 -19.72 -18.35 10.61
C GLU A 76 -18.37 -17.88 11.19
N ALA A 77 -17.42 -17.51 10.32
CA ALA A 77 -16.14 -16.97 10.72
C ALA A 77 -16.26 -15.67 11.50
N LEU A 78 -17.14 -14.78 11.06
CA LEU A 78 -17.37 -13.48 11.73
C LEU A 78 -18.14 -13.67 13.05
N GLU A 79 -19.09 -14.60 13.13
CA GLU A 79 -19.77 -14.94 14.37
C GLU A 79 -18.84 -15.49 15.45
N GLY A 80 -17.76 -16.17 15.05
CA GLY A 80 -16.70 -16.63 15.94
C GLY A 80 -15.76 -15.54 16.45
N LEU A 81 -15.80 -14.34 15.88
CA LEU A 81 -14.95 -13.21 16.18
C LEU A 81 -15.71 -12.13 16.98
N LYS A 82 -15.93 -12.37 18.27
CA LYS A 82 -16.66 -11.45 19.16
C LYS A 82 -15.69 -10.64 20.02
N GLY A 83 -15.94 -9.33 20.10
CA GLY A 83 -15.17 -8.42 20.93
C GLY A 83 -15.32 -6.96 20.53
N ASN A 84 -15.05 -6.07 21.47
CA ASN A 84 -15.16 -4.62 21.28
C ASN A 84 -13.85 -3.94 20.88
N LEU A 85 -12.79 -4.70 20.70
CA LEU A 85 -11.48 -4.23 20.27
C LEU A 85 -10.92 -5.21 19.24
N GLY A 86 -10.61 -4.73 18.05
CA GLY A 86 -10.15 -5.55 16.94
C GLY A 86 -9.08 -4.90 16.08
N VAL A 87 -8.31 -5.73 15.39
CA VAL A 87 -7.34 -5.34 14.38
C VAL A 87 -7.41 -6.28 13.19
N GLY A 88 -7.30 -5.74 12.00
CA GLY A 88 -7.28 -6.50 10.77
C GLY A 88 -6.16 -6.05 9.83
N HIS A 89 -5.85 -6.92 8.88
CA HIS A 89 -4.80 -6.72 7.90
C HIS A 89 -5.17 -7.34 6.55
N VAL A 90 -4.84 -6.65 5.47
CA VAL A 90 -4.77 -7.20 4.12
C VAL A 90 -3.33 -7.11 3.65
N ARG A 91 -2.79 -8.23 3.12
CA ARG A 91 -1.38 -8.38 2.79
C ARG A 91 -1.16 -8.48 1.29
N TYR A 92 -0.13 -7.79 0.85
CA TYR A 92 0.65 -8.10 -0.34
C TYR A 92 2.08 -8.40 0.09
N SER A 93 2.70 -9.50 -0.39
CA SER A 93 4.03 -9.87 0.07
C SER A 93 5.12 -9.03 -0.60
N THR A 94 5.72 -8.16 0.19
CA THR A 94 6.95 -7.43 -0.14
C THR A 94 8.19 -8.15 0.41
N ALA A 95 8.02 -8.86 1.53
CA ALA A 95 9.03 -9.72 2.15
C ALA A 95 8.38 -11.00 2.68
N GLY A 96 9.09 -12.13 2.60
CA GLY A 96 8.65 -13.44 3.04
C GLY A 96 7.64 -14.14 2.10
N ALA A 97 7.65 -15.46 2.11
CA ALA A 97 6.81 -16.28 1.24
C ALA A 97 5.30 -16.08 1.49
N THR A 98 4.49 -16.30 0.45
CA THR A 98 3.02 -16.34 0.54
C THR A 98 2.58 -17.63 1.24
N LYS A 99 2.54 -17.58 2.58
CA LYS A 99 2.12 -18.68 3.47
C LYS A 99 1.14 -18.15 4.51
N VAL A 100 0.26 -19.00 5.02
CA VAL A 100 -0.73 -18.62 6.05
C VAL A 100 -0.05 -18.13 7.33
N GLU A 101 1.12 -18.70 7.68
CA GLU A 101 1.92 -18.29 8.84
C GLU A 101 2.27 -16.80 8.75
N ASN A 102 2.61 -16.31 7.56
CA ASN A 102 2.97 -14.93 7.27
C ASN A 102 1.76 -13.97 7.16
N ALA A 103 0.54 -14.49 7.13
CA ALA A 103 -0.65 -13.65 7.17
C ALA A 103 -0.76 -12.96 8.53
N MET A 104 -1.15 -11.68 8.51
CA MET A 104 -1.37 -10.88 9.71
C MET A 104 -2.86 -10.68 9.99
N PRO A 105 -3.29 -10.35 11.22
CA PRO A 105 -2.49 -9.97 12.38
C PRO A 105 -1.63 -11.12 12.94
N LEU A 106 -0.42 -10.75 13.38
CA LEU A 106 0.42 -11.66 14.13
C LEU A 106 -0.04 -11.65 15.59
N VAL A 107 -0.47 -12.82 16.11
CA VAL A 107 -0.99 -12.96 17.47
C VAL A 107 0.02 -13.76 18.30
N LEU A 108 0.59 -13.13 19.32
CA LEU A 108 1.62 -13.69 20.19
C LEU A 108 1.18 -13.68 21.66
N ASN A 109 1.36 -14.82 22.32
CA ASN A 109 1.14 -14.95 23.76
C ASN A 109 2.46 -14.88 24.51
N TYR A 110 2.52 -14.05 25.55
CA TYR A 110 3.69 -13.93 26.40
C TYR A 110 3.27 -13.62 27.85
N VAL A 111 4.22 -13.50 28.78
CA VAL A 111 3.94 -13.39 30.22
C VAL A 111 3.07 -12.19 30.64
N LYS A 112 2.95 -11.14 29.82
CA LYS A 112 2.06 -9.98 30.07
C LYS A 112 0.70 -10.07 29.38
N GLY A 113 0.40 -11.20 28.75
CA GLY A 113 -0.85 -11.46 28.04
C GLY A 113 -0.66 -11.69 26.56
N THR A 114 -1.65 -11.32 25.76
CA THR A 114 -1.62 -11.45 24.30
C THR A 114 -1.33 -10.11 23.64
N LEU A 115 -0.54 -10.15 22.58
CA LEU A 115 -0.29 -9.05 21.66
C LEU A 115 -0.75 -9.46 20.27
N ALA A 116 -1.55 -8.62 19.61
CA ALA A 116 -1.79 -8.79 18.17
C ALA A 116 -1.33 -7.53 17.43
N ILE A 117 -0.64 -7.73 16.31
CA ILE A 117 -0.03 -6.64 15.52
C ILE A 117 -0.36 -6.78 14.04
N ALA A 118 -0.76 -5.67 13.43
CA ALA A 118 -0.84 -5.50 11.99
C ALA A 118 0.15 -4.41 11.57
N HIS A 119 0.88 -4.65 10.49
CA HIS A 119 1.97 -3.81 10.01
C HIS A 119 1.83 -3.55 8.51
N ASN A 120 1.86 -2.29 8.12
CA ASN A 120 2.06 -1.85 6.74
C ASN A 120 3.42 -1.15 6.65
N GLY A 121 4.32 -1.70 5.85
CA GLY A 121 5.67 -1.18 5.65
C GLY A 121 6.72 -2.28 5.54
N ASN A 122 7.98 -1.89 5.75
CA ASN A 122 9.12 -2.80 5.73
C ASN A 122 10.29 -2.23 6.53
N LEU A 123 10.92 -3.05 7.37
CA LEU A 123 12.11 -2.66 8.12
C LEU A 123 13.37 -2.84 7.28
N THR A 124 14.24 -1.85 7.31
CA THR A 124 15.55 -1.89 6.61
C THR A 124 16.62 -2.62 7.43
N ASN A 125 16.42 -2.78 8.75
CA ASN A 125 17.34 -3.48 9.64
C ASN A 125 16.76 -4.78 10.23
N ALA A 126 15.73 -5.36 9.59
CA ALA A 126 15.05 -6.57 10.09
C ALA A 126 15.99 -7.76 10.26
N VAL A 127 16.93 -7.96 9.32
CA VAL A 127 17.88 -9.09 9.34
C VAL A 127 18.81 -9.01 10.56
N GLU A 128 19.40 -7.84 10.78
CA GLU A 128 20.30 -7.59 11.91
C GLU A 128 19.57 -7.81 13.25
N LEU A 129 18.40 -7.21 13.40
CA LEU A 129 17.59 -7.35 14.62
C LEU A 129 17.09 -8.77 14.85
N ARG A 130 16.76 -9.50 13.80
CA ARG A 130 16.34 -10.91 13.90
C ARG A 130 17.51 -11.77 14.44
N HIS A 131 18.70 -11.64 13.88
CA HIS A 131 19.88 -12.36 14.35
C HIS A 131 20.19 -12.04 15.82
N GLU A 132 20.13 -10.78 16.25
CA GLU A 132 20.29 -10.41 17.66
C GLU A 132 19.27 -11.10 18.57
N LEU A 133 18.03 -11.22 18.11
CA LEU A 133 16.97 -11.90 18.85
C LEU A 133 17.23 -13.41 18.92
N GLU A 134 17.59 -14.04 17.81
CA GLU A 134 17.90 -15.48 17.72
C GLU A 134 19.09 -15.87 18.61
N TYR A 135 20.17 -15.08 18.63
CA TYR A 135 21.30 -15.27 19.53
C TYR A 135 20.93 -15.21 21.02
N THR A 136 19.82 -14.57 21.35
CA THR A 136 19.28 -14.51 22.72
C THR A 136 18.13 -15.49 22.96
N GLY A 137 17.93 -16.45 22.07
CA GLY A 137 17.00 -17.56 22.20
C GLY A 137 15.57 -17.30 21.68
N ALA A 138 15.36 -16.27 20.85
CA ALA A 138 14.07 -16.10 20.20
C ALA A 138 13.87 -17.17 19.11
N ILE A 139 12.66 -17.74 19.06
CA ILE A 139 12.27 -18.74 18.07
C ILE A 139 11.18 -18.12 17.19
N PHE A 140 11.52 -17.82 15.95
CA PHE A 140 10.60 -17.22 15.00
C PHE A 140 9.68 -18.26 14.36
N GLN A 141 8.41 -17.88 14.15
CA GLN A 141 7.38 -18.70 13.53
C GLN A 141 7.13 -18.29 12.07
N THR A 142 7.58 -17.09 11.69
CA THR A 142 7.31 -16.49 10.40
C THR A 142 8.60 -15.98 9.74
N THR A 143 8.50 -15.64 8.47
CA THR A 143 9.60 -15.03 7.71
C THR A 143 9.34 -13.53 7.45
N ILE A 144 8.47 -12.88 8.25
CA ILE A 144 8.16 -11.46 8.11
C ILE A 144 8.86 -10.62 9.18
N ASP A 145 9.21 -9.42 8.82
CA ASP A 145 9.82 -8.41 9.70
C ASP A 145 8.92 -7.97 10.86
N SER A 146 7.61 -8.09 10.68
CA SER A 146 6.61 -7.75 11.71
C SER A 146 6.76 -8.59 12.98
N GLU A 147 7.29 -9.81 12.88
CA GLU A 147 7.59 -10.65 14.06
C GLU A 147 8.78 -10.10 14.85
N VAL A 148 9.77 -9.49 14.16
CA VAL A 148 10.89 -8.78 14.79
C VAL A 148 10.36 -7.60 15.62
N ILE A 149 9.44 -6.80 15.04
CA ILE A 149 8.78 -5.69 15.76
C ILE A 149 8.07 -6.20 17.01
N ALA A 150 7.29 -7.27 16.88
CA ALA A 150 6.52 -7.84 17.97
C ALA A 150 7.42 -8.37 19.11
N TYR A 151 8.55 -9.01 18.78
CA TYR A 151 9.55 -9.44 19.78
C TYR A 151 10.16 -8.26 20.51
N HIS A 152 10.54 -7.18 19.82
CA HIS A 152 11.08 -5.98 20.45
C HIS A 152 10.07 -5.34 21.41
N ILE A 153 8.80 -5.18 20.97
CA ILE A 153 7.73 -4.66 21.83
C ILE A 153 7.55 -5.56 23.06
N ALA A 154 7.50 -6.88 22.89
CA ALA A 154 7.31 -7.82 23.98
C ALA A 154 8.47 -7.77 25.00
N ARG A 155 9.73 -7.73 24.52
CA ARG A 155 10.93 -7.61 25.40
C ARG A 155 10.94 -6.29 26.18
N GLU A 156 10.66 -5.18 25.52
CA GLU A 156 10.60 -3.87 26.18
C GLU A 156 9.43 -3.82 27.17
N ARG A 157 8.31 -4.50 26.88
CA ARG A 157 7.16 -4.57 27.79
C ARG A 157 7.46 -5.30 29.10
N LEU A 158 8.47 -6.15 29.16
CA LEU A 158 8.93 -6.77 30.40
C LEU A 158 9.60 -5.76 31.34
N LYS A 159 10.20 -4.70 30.80
CA LYS A 159 10.95 -3.66 31.52
C LYS A 159 10.12 -2.42 31.82
N THR A 160 8.99 -2.23 31.15
CA THR A 160 8.16 -1.02 31.24
C THR A 160 6.82 -1.29 31.92
N ALA A 161 6.26 -0.26 32.57
CA ALA A 161 4.95 -0.34 33.20
C ALA A 161 3.80 -0.23 32.18
N LYS A 162 4.00 0.50 31.07
CA LYS A 162 2.98 0.77 30.06
C LYS A 162 3.38 0.18 28.70
N ALA A 163 2.39 -0.20 27.91
CA ALA A 163 2.63 -0.74 26.56
C ALA A 163 3.15 0.33 25.60
N GLU A 164 2.71 1.57 25.74
CA GLU A 164 3.15 2.72 24.95
C GLU A 164 4.64 3.00 25.12
N GLU A 165 5.15 2.85 26.35
CA GLU A 165 6.57 2.98 26.64
C GLU A 165 7.38 1.85 25.97
N ALA A 166 6.85 0.62 25.98
CA ALA A 166 7.49 -0.50 25.28
C ALA A 166 7.53 -0.29 23.78
N VAL A 167 6.44 0.21 23.20
CA VAL A 167 6.37 0.56 21.76
C VAL A 167 7.39 1.65 21.45
N ARG A 168 7.45 2.72 22.23
CA ARG A 168 8.42 3.81 22.05
C ARG A 168 9.87 3.30 22.10
N ASN A 169 10.17 2.43 23.05
CA ASN A 169 11.51 1.85 23.16
C ASN A 169 11.84 0.91 21.98
N ALA A 170 10.85 0.20 21.45
CA ALA A 170 11.02 -0.60 20.23
C ALA A 170 11.28 0.31 19.01
N MET A 171 10.56 1.43 18.88
CA MET A 171 10.78 2.41 17.79
C MET A 171 12.19 3.00 17.77
N GLN A 172 12.91 3.01 18.89
CA GLN A 172 14.31 3.45 18.94
C GLN A 172 15.29 2.45 18.32
N LYS A 173 14.86 1.22 18.05
CA LYS A 173 15.68 0.13 17.52
C LYS A 173 15.35 -0.22 16.09
N ILE A 174 14.06 -0.16 15.73
CA ILE A 174 13.61 -0.52 14.40
C ILE A 174 13.83 0.65 13.44
N GLU A 175 14.37 0.36 12.27
CA GLU A 175 14.57 1.31 11.17
C GLU A 175 13.76 0.85 9.96
N GLY A 176 13.14 1.79 9.24
CA GLY A 176 12.32 1.49 8.06
C GLY A 176 11.01 2.25 8.04
N ALA A 177 10.11 1.77 7.20
CA ALA A 177 8.75 2.28 7.08
C ALA A 177 7.78 1.41 7.88
N TYR A 178 6.94 2.03 8.70
CA TYR A 178 5.89 1.29 9.40
C TYR A 178 4.70 2.15 9.80
N ALA A 179 3.51 1.64 9.48
CA ALA A 179 2.27 2.00 10.14
C ALA A 179 1.77 0.76 10.88
N LEU A 180 1.68 0.84 12.21
CA LEU A 180 1.32 -0.29 13.05
C LEU A 180 -0.03 -0.06 13.72
N VAL A 181 -0.85 -1.10 13.77
CA VAL A 181 -1.96 -1.20 14.71
C VAL A 181 -1.69 -2.38 15.64
N VAL A 182 -1.53 -2.06 16.91
CA VAL A 182 -1.21 -3.02 17.96
C VAL A 182 -2.36 -3.10 18.94
N ILE A 183 -2.90 -4.28 19.18
CA ILE A 183 -3.87 -4.49 20.25
C ILE A 183 -3.29 -5.36 21.37
N SER A 184 -3.65 -5.00 22.57
CA SER A 184 -3.49 -5.80 23.77
C SER A 184 -4.88 -6.01 24.39
N PRO A 185 -5.06 -6.87 25.41
CA PRO A 185 -6.38 -7.14 25.98
C PRO A 185 -7.15 -5.94 26.54
N ARG A 186 -6.60 -4.71 26.50
CA ARG A 186 -7.22 -3.53 27.12
C ARG A 186 -7.07 -2.24 26.30
N LYS A 187 -6.34 -2.26 25.19
CA LYS A 187 -6.06 -1.03 24.44
C LYS A 187 -5.69 -1.31 23.00
N MET A 188 -5.96 -0.33 22.16
CA MET A 188 -5.46 -0.23 20.81
C MET A 188 -4.38 0.87 20.74
N ILE A 189 -3.30 0.60 20.03
CA ILE A 189 -2.19 1.54 19.84
C ILE A 189 -1.95 1.67 18.33
N GLY A 190 -2.00 2.88 17.83
CA GLY A 190 -1.57 3.25 16.49
C GLY A 190 -0.17 3.85 16.54
N VAL A 191 0.68 3.47 15.58
CA VAL A 191 2.05 3.95 15.50
C VAL A 191 2.39 4.29 14.07
N ARG A 192 2.99 5.44 13.84
CA ARG A 192 3.50 5.83 12.54
C ARG A 192 5.00 6.07 12.62
N ASP A 193 5.76 5.61 11.63
CA ASP A 193 7.21 5.81 11.59
C ASP A 193 7.59 7.30 11.62
N PRO A 194 8.79 7.68 12.13
CA PRO A 194 9.19 9.08 12.30
C PRO A 194 9.28 9.87 11.00
N PHE A 195 9.49 9.19 9.85
CA PHE A 195 9.51 9.85 8.54
C PHE A 195 8.11 10.01 7.95
N GLY A 196 7.13 9.22 8.42
CA GLY A 196 5.76 9.21 7.92
C GLY A 196 5.62 8.56 6.57
N LEU A 197 6.50 7.59 6.25
CA LEU A 197 6.52 6.89 4.96
C LEU A 197 5.19 6.24 4.64
N ARG A 198 4.59 5.56 5.64
CA ARG A 198 3.28 4.92 5.46
C ARG A 198 2.16 5.72 6.11
N PRO A 199 0.99 5.80 5.46
CA PRO A 199 -0.15 6.54 6.02
C PRO A 199 -0.82 5.75 7.15
N LEU A 200 -1.34 6.48 8.12
CA LEU A 200 -2.23 5.99 9.18
C LEU A 200 -3.12 7.14 9.63
N CYS A 201 -4.42 6.91 9.72
CA CYS A 201 -5.38 7.93 10.14
C CYS A 201 -6.34 7.43 11.22
N ILE A 202 -6.97 8.38 11.91
CA ILE A 202 -7.93 8.16 12.98
C ILE A 202 -9.30 8.53 12.47
N GLY A 203 -10.29 7.67 12.72
CA GLY A 203 -11.69 7.95 12.52
C GLY A 203 -12.51 7.70 13.77
N LYS A 204 -13.77 8.15 13.76
CA LYS A 204 -14.71 7.99 14.86
C LYS A 204 -16.14 7.80 14.33
N ARG A 205 -16.90 6.93 15.00
CA ARG A 205 -18.35 6.81 14.87
C ARG A 205 -18.92 6.59 16.26
N ASP A 206 -19.70 7.52 16.77
CA ASP A 206 -20.19 7.50 18.16
C ASP A 206 -19.01 7.33 19.15
N ASN A 207 -19.01 6.26 19.95
CA ASN A 207 -17.91 5.92 20.86
C ASN A 207 -16.94 4.86 20.29
N THR A 208 -17.06 4.53 19.02
CA THR A 208 -16.13 3.65 18.30
C THR A 208 -15.04 4.47 17.63
N TYR A 209 -13.78 4.17 17.91
CA TYR A 209 -12.60 4.76 17.26
C TYR A 209 -12.00 3.78 16.28
N PHE A 210 -11.51 4.32 15.17
CA PHE A 210 -10.88 3.56 14.09
C PHE A 210 -9.46 4.05 13.86
N LEU A 211 -8.59 3.12 13.50
CA LEU A 211 -7.29 3.35 12.88
C LEU A 211 -7.30 2.71 11.49
N ALA A 212 -6.88 3.42 10.46
CA ALA A 212 -6.88 2.90 9.10
C ALA A 212 -5.69 3.40 8.30
N SER A 213 -5.21 2.62 7.35
CA SER A 213 -4.22 3.07 6.37
C SER A 213 -4.74 4.23 5.53
N GLU A 214 -6.05 4.24 5.23
CA GLU A 214 -6.68 5.28 4.40
C GLU A 214 -8.03 5.74 4.95
N SER A 215 -8.35 7.03 4.72
CA SER A 215 -9.61 7.64 5.15
C SER A 215 -10.85 7.03 4.46
N CYS A 216 -10.72 6.49 3.25
CA CYS A 216 -11.81 5.80 2.57
C CYS A 216 -12.33 4.58 3.34
N ALA A 217 -11.47 3.89 4.10
CA ALA A 217 -11.88 2.75 4.92
C ALA A 217 -12.70 3.19 6.14
N ILE A 218 -12.40 4.38 6.70
CA ILE A 218 -13.20 4.98 7.77
C ILE A 218 -14.60 5.33 7.24
N ALA A 219 -14.68 5.95 6.07
CA ALA A 219 -15.95 6.30 5.43
C ALA A 219 -16.78 5.04 5.11
N ALA A 220 -16.15 3.95 4.66
CA ALA A 220 -16.82 2.69 4.34
C ALA A 220 -17.52 2.04 5.54
N VAL A 221 -17.04 2.27 6.76
CA VAL A 221 -17.67 1.79 7.99
C VAL A 221 -18.62 2.81 8.64
N GLY A 222 -18.96 3.89 7.93
CA GLY A 222 -19.83 4.96 8.41
C GLY A 222 -19.16 5.84 9.48
N GLY A 223 -17.84 5.85 9.55
CA GLY A 223 -17.07 6.70 10.44
C GLY A 223 -16.74 8.07 9.81
N GLU A 224 -16.46 9.04 10.66
CA GLU A 224 -15.94 10.34 10.27
C GLU A 224 -14.42 10.37 10.43
N PHE A 225 -13.72 10.94 9.45
CA PHE A 225 -12.28 11.19 9.54
C PHE A 225 -12.01 12.26 10.61
N VAL A 226 -11.14 11.94 11.55
CA VAL A 226 -10.75 12.86 12.61
C VAL A 226 -9.45 13.60 12.24
N ARG A 227 -8.38 12.85 12.00
CA ARG A 227 -7.07 13.34 11.57
C ARG A 227 -6.13 12.21 11.17
N ASP A 228 -5.06 12.56 10.51
CA ASP A 228 -3.93 11.65 10.34
C ASP A 228 -3.18 11.44 11.67
N VAL A 229 -2.56 10.27 11.84
CA VAL A 229 -1.52 10.03 12.86
C VAL A 229 -0.25 10.72 12.36
N GLU A 230 0.33 11.59 13.17
CA GLU A 230 1.51 12.34 12.77
C GLU A 230 2.77 11.43 12.67
N PRO A 231 3.74 11.77 11.81
CA PRO A 231 5.02 11.05 11.78
C PRO A 231 5.70 11.01 13.14
N GLY A 232 6.05 9.80 13.60
CA GLY A 232 6.65 9.56 14.93
C GLY A 232 5.66 9.56 16.09
N GLU A 233 4.35 9.64 15.82
CA GLU A 233 3.31 9.62 16.87
C GLU A 233 2.96 8.18 17.24
N ILE A 234 2.78 7.98 18.57
CA ILE A 234 2.14 6.82 19.18
C ILE A 234 0.80 7.29 19.76
N VAL A 235 -0.31 6.85 19.20
CA VAL A 235 -1.65 7.14 19.70
C VAL A 235 -2.22 5.90 20.40
N SER A 236 -2.77 6.06 21.60
CA SER A 236 -3.29 4.95 22.40
C SER A 236 -4.74 5.20 22.79
N PHE A 237 -5.58 4.21 22.54
CA PHE A 237 -7.00 4.21 22.86
C PHE A 237 -7.27 3.23 23.99
N THR A 238 -7.88 3.73 25.07
CA THR A 238 -8.25 2.97 26.26
C THR A 238 -9.63 3.37 26.71
N LYS A 239 -10.25 2.61 27.61
CA LYS A 239 -11.53 2.99 28.23
C LYS A 239 -11.49 4.36 28.95
N ASN A 240 -10.31 4.88 29.26
CA ASN A 240 -10.13 6.17 29.90
C ASN A 240 -9.92 7.33 28.90
N GLY A 241 -10.01 7.05 27.60
CA GLY A 241 -9.80 8.03 26.53
C GLY A 241 -8.56 7.77 25.69
N ILE A 242 -8.19 8.79 24.93
CA ILE A 242 -7.11 8.75 23.93
C ILE A 242 -5.92 9.53 24.47
N THR A 243 -4.73 8.97 24.27
CA THR A 243 -3.45 9.65 24.58
C THR A 243 -2.56 9.63 23.35
N SER A 244 -1.75 10.68 23.19
CA SER A 244 -0.80 10.85 22.11
C SER A 244 0.59 11.10 22.68
N ASP A 245 1.59 10.38 22.18
CA ASP A 245 3.01 10.58 22.48
C ASP A 245 3.74 10.88 21.16
N LYS A 246 4.32 12.07 21.06
CA LYS A 246 5.05 12.57 19.89
C LYS A 246 6.57 12.66 20.15
N SER A 247 7.07 11.99 21.17
CA SER A 247 8.49 12.03 21.55
C SER A 247 9.43 11.46 20.50
N MET A 248 8.91 10.66 19.56
CA MET A 248 9.66 10.10 18.43
C MET A 248 9.55 10.95 17.15
N ALA A 249 8.84 12.07 17.18
CA ALA A 249 8.69 12.97 16.02
C ALA A 249 10.02 13.63 15.66
N ILE A 250 10.31 13.68 14.36
CA ILE A 250 11.47 14.37 13.79
C ILE A 250 11.04 15.71 13.17
N SER A 251 12.00 16.56 12.83
CA SER A 251 11.72 17.81 12.14
C SER A 251 10.91 17.58 10.86
N PRO A 252 9.87 18.38 10.57
CA PRO A 252 9.05 18.25 9.35
C PRO A 252 9.87 18.23 8.06
N LYS A 253 11.01 18.94 7.99
CA LYS A 253 11.92 18.95 6.85
C LYS A 253 12.65 17.63 6.61
N LYS A 254 12.72 16.75 7.61
CA LYS A 254 13.32 15.42 7.54
C LYS A 254 12.30 14.33 7.31
N GLN A 255 11.01 14.65 7.36
CA GLN A 255 9.93 13.70 7.05
C GLN A 255 9.97 13.33 5.55
N ALA A 256 9.40 12.19 5.19
CA ALA A 256 9.56 11.64 3.84
C ALA A 256 8.39 10.72 3.48
N ARG A 257 7.19 11.29 3.33
CA ARG A 257 5.98 10.54 2.93
C ARG A 257 6.17 9.90 1.57
N CYS A 258 5.76 8.67 1.39
CA CYS A 258 5.88 8.01 0.09
C CYS A 258 5.06 8.77 -0.97
N ILE A 259 5.72 9.35 -1.98
CA ILE A 259 5.04 10.06 -3.07
C ILE A 259 4.15 9.09 -3.87
N PHE A 260 4.51 7.80 -3.92
CA PHE A 260 3.80 6.80 -4.69
C PHE A 260 2.42 6.45 -4.10
N GLU A 261 2.17 6.77 -2.83
CA GLU A 261 0.81 6.73 -2.25
C GLU A 261 -0.14 7.65 -3.02
N TYR A 262 0.31 8.83 -3.42
CA TYR A 262 -0.49 9.79 -4.18
C TYR A 262 -0.59 9.45 -5.67
N ILE A 263 0.46 8.85 -6.24
CA ILE A 263 0.48 8.45 -7.65
C ILE A 263 -0.39 7.23 -7.89
N TYR A 264 -0.25 6.19 -7.07
CA TYR A 264 -0.81 4.87 -7.35
C TYR A 264 -1.60 4.23 -6.21
N PHE A 265 -0.99 4.02 -5.00
CA PHE A 265 -1.55 3.09 -4.02
C PHE A 265 -2.89 3.53 -3.45
N ALA A 266 -2.98 4.77 -2.96
CA ALA A 266 -4.18 5.22 -2.29
C ALA A 266 -5.37 5.35 -3.25
N ARG A 267 -6.55 5.07 -2.75
CA ARG A 267 -7.79 5.33 -3.49
C ARG A 267 -7.98 6.82 -3.71
N THR A 268 -8.58 7.16 -4.83
CA THR A 268 -8.81 8.57 -5.21
C THR A 268 -9.71 9.35 -4.26
N ASP A 269 -10.58 8.65 -3.53
CA ASP A 269 -11.46 9.23 -2.49
C ASP A 269 -10.78 9.35 -1.12
N SER A 270 -9.50 8.99 -1.01
CA SER A 270 -8.71 9.12 0.22
C SER A 270 -8.07 10.50 0.34
N THR A 271 -7.88 10.93 1.60
CA THR A 271 -7.06 12.07 1.97
C THR A 271 -5.96 11.60 2.89
N ILE A 272 -4.70 11.92 2.59
CA ILE A 272 -3.51 11.56 3.34
C ILE A 272 -2.73 12.83 3.66
N ASP A 273 -2.40 13.06 4.93
CA ASP A 273 -1.67 14.25 5.38
C ASP A 273 -2.27 15.55 4.82
N LYS A 274 -3.60 15.65 4.82
CA LYS A 274 -4.40 16.78 4.31
C LYS A 274 -4.40 16.95 2.78
N VAL A 275 -3.71 16.11 2.04
CA VAL A 275 -3.70 16.12 0.57
C VAL A 275 -4.71 15.09 0.06
N ASN A 276 -5.68 15.57 -0.72
CA ASN A 276 -6.65 14.69 -1.38
C ASN A 276 -6.03 14.03 -2.62
N VAL A 277 -6.10 12.71 -2.70
CA VAL A 277 -5.47 11.91 -3.77
C VAL A 277 -6.03 12.23 -5.14
N TYR A 278 -7.35 12.50 -5.26
CA TYR A 278 -7.95 12.91 -6.52
C TYR A 278 -7.32 14.19 -7.06
N HIS A 279 -7.21 15.23 -6.22
CA HIS A 279 -6.59 16.50 -6.63
C HIS A 279 -5.11 16.35 -6.98
N SER A 280 -4.38 15.52 -6.23
CA SER A 280 -2.98 15.20 -6.52
C SER A 280 -2.83 14.61 -7.94
N ARG A 281 -3.66 13.63 -8.31
CA ARG A 281 -3.63 13.01 -9.64
C ARG A 281 -4.12 13.93 -10.75
N ILE A 282 -5.09 14.81 -10.51
CA ILE A 282 -5.47 15.87 -11.48
C ILE A 282 -4.27 16.78 -11.75
N THR A 283 -3.56 17.21 -10.69
CA THR A 283 -2.36 18.05 -10.82
C THR A 283 -1.27 17.34 -11.62
N ALA A 284 -1.05 16.05 -11.38
CA ALA A 284 -0.10 15.24 -12.16
C ALA A 284 -0.44 15.23 -13.65
N GLY A 285 -1.72 15.03 -14.00
CA GLY A 285 -2.18 15.06 -15.39
C GLY A 285 -1.96 16.42 -16.06
N LYS A 286 -2.26 17.52 -15.38
CA LYS A 286 -2.02 18.88 -15.88
C LYS A 286 -0.54 19.13 -16.11
N ALA A 287 0.32 18.75 -15.17
CA ALA A 287 1.77 18.89 -15.31
C ALA A 287 2.31 18.11 -16.52
N LEU A 288 1.80 16.90 -16.79
CA LEU A 288 2.16 16.11 -17.96
C LEU A 288 1.73 16.79 -19.29
N ALA A 289 0.56 17.42 -19.34
CA ALA A 289 0.10 18.14 -20.53
C ALA A 289 0.97 19.37 -20.82
N GLN A 290 1.42 20.08 -19.77
CA GLN A 290 2.32 21.22 -19.88
C GLN A 290 3.73 20.81 -20.37
N SER A 291 4.28 19.70 -19.83
CA SER A 291 5.64 19.24 -20.17
C SER A 291 5.71 18.54 -21.53
N TYR A 292 4.64 17.83 -21.93
CA TYR A 292 4.61 16.99 -23.14
C TYR A 292 3.36 17.21 -23.96
N PRO A 293 3.15 18.42 -24.50
CA PRO A 293 2.02 18.70 -25.41
C PRO A 293 2.15 17.86 -26.67
N VAL A 294 1.01 17.44 -27.23
CA VAL A 294 0.96 16.69 -28.49
C VAL A 294 -0.38 16.93 -29.16
N GLU A 295 -0.40 16.89 -30.49
CA GLU A 295 -1.63 16.90 -31.27
C GLU A 295 -2.26 15.50 -31.25
N ALA A 296 -3.44 15.37 -30.65
CA ALA A 296 -4.18 14.13 -30.56
C ALA A 296 -5.69 14.40 -30.56
N ASP A 297 -6.47 13.33 -30.76
CA ASP A 297 -7.92 13.43 -30.91
C ASP A 297 -8.65 13.00 -29.60
N LEU A 298 -7.96 12.25 -28.72
CA LEU A 298 -8.56 11.70 -27.51
C LEU A 298 -7.52 11.43 -26.42
N VAL A 299 -7.84 11.81 -25.19
CA VAL A 299 -7.11 11.40 -23.98
C VAL A 299 -7.83 10.23 -23.32
N VAL A 300 -7.09 9.18 -22.96
CA VAL A 300 -7.62 7.99 -22.29
C VAL A 300 -6.74 7.62 -21.09
N GLY A 301 -7.36 7.15 -20.01
CA GLY A 301 -6.63 6.66 -18.84
C GLY A 301 -6.63 5.13 -18.78
N VAL A 302 -5.51 4.56 -18.38
CA VAL A 302 -5.45 3.12 -18.06
C VAL A 302 -6.14 2.88 -16.71
N PRO A 303 -7.17 2.01 -16.63
CA PRO A 303 -7.87 1.77 -15.38
C PRO A 303 -7.01 0.98 -14.36
N ASP A 304 -7.06 1.33 -13.05
CA ASP A 304 -7.86 2.37 -12.42
C ASP A 304 -7.04 3.65 -12.17
N SER A 305 -5.74 3.53 -11.97
CA SER A 305 -4.81 4.59 -11.51
C SER A 305 -4.64 5.74 -12.52
N GLY A 306 -4.58 5.43 -13.80
CA GLY A 306 -4.39 6.41 -14.86
C GLY A 306 -5.62 7.29 -15.17
N LEU A 307 -6.84 6.91 -14.72
CA LEU A 307 -8.09 7.59 -15.11
C LEU A 307 -8.12 9.06 -14.67
N VAL A 308 -7.73 9.36 -13.44
CA VAL A 308 -7.80 10.71 -12.89
C VAL A 308 -6.69 11.60 -13.45
N ALA A 309 -5.48 11.07 -13.63
CA ALA A 309 -4.41 11.81 -14.29
C ALA A 309 -4.75 12.11 -15.76
N ALA A 310 -5.38 11.17 -16.48
CA ALA A 310 -5.88 11.39 -17.83
C ALA A 310 -6.92 12.52 -17.90
N LYS A 311 -7.82 12.59 -16.91
CA LYS A 311 -8.76 13.70 -16.81
C LYS A 311 -8.02 15.03 -16.63
N GLY A 312 -7.01 15.10 -15.75
CA GLY A 312 -6.18 16.29 -15.56
C GLY A 312 -5.44 16.71 -16.84
N TYR A 313 -4.89 15.74 -17.58
CA TYR A 313 -4.25 15.98 -18.88
C TYR A 313 -5.25 16.57 -19.89
N SER A 314 -6.45 16.00 -19.99
CA SER A 314 -7.51 16.49 -20.88
C SER A 314 -7.94 17.92 -20.52
N GLU A 315 -8.13 18.24 -19.25
CA GLU A 315 -8.50 19.58 -18.79
C GLU A 315 -7.47 20.65 -19.17
N GLU A 316 -6.18 20.32 -19.09
CA GLU A 316 -5.10 21.25 -19.39
C GLU A 316 -4.82 21.38 -20.89
N SER A 317 -4.82 20.26 -21.62
CA SER A 317 -4.52 20.24 -23.05
C SER A 317 -5.69 20.68 -23.94
N GLY A 318 -6.93 20.64 -23.41
CA GLY A 318 -8.15 20.84 -24.20
C GLY A 318 -8.54 19.65 -25.09
N ILE A 319 -7.74 18.57 -25.13
CA ILE A 319 -8.06 17.36 -25.89
C ILE A 319 -9.18 16.59 -25.18
N PRO A 320 -10.25 16.14 -25.84
CA PRO A 320 -11.36 15.46 -25.21
C PRO A 320 -10.94 14.20 -24.43
N TYR A 321 -11.52 14.00 -23.24
CA TYR A 321 -11.38 12.75 -22.50
C TYR A 321 -12.39 11.70 -22.98
N GLY A 322 -11.94 10.43 -23.10
CA GLY A 322 -12.81 9.30 -23.42
C GLY A 322 -12.47 8.01 -22.72
N MET A 323 -13.47 7.15 -22.58
CA MET A 323 -13.30 5.81 -21.99
C MET A 323 -12.95 4.81 -23.10
N ALA A 324 -11.65 4.60 -23.32
CA ALA A 324 -11.18 3.61 -24.31
C ALA A 324 -11.14 2.18 -23.77
N PHE A 325 -11.19 2.01 -22.46
CA PHE A 325 -11.05 0.71 -21.82
C PHE A 325 -12.27 0.34 -20.99
N HIS A 326 -12.64 -0.93 -21.04
CA HIS A 326 -13.56 -1.55 -20.10
C HIS A 326 -12.82 -2.57 -19.25
N LYS A 327 -12.73 -2.31 -17.95
CA LYS A 327 -12.16 -3.24 -16.96
C LYS A 327 -13.27 -4.15 -16.43
N ASN A 328 -13.07 -5.45 -16.53
CA ASN A 328 -13.98 -6.42 -15.95
C ASN A 328 -13.76 -6.51 -14.43
N SER A 329 -14.67 -5.91 -13.66
CA SER A 329 -14.61 -5.86 -12.18
C SER A 329 -14.80 -7.22 -11.50
N TYR A 330 -15.34 -8.21 -12.22
CA TYR A 330 -15.56 -9.57 -11.68
C TYR A 330 -14.33 -10.47 -11.81
N VAL A 331 -13.30 -10.03 -12.52
CA VAL A 331 -12.04 -10.79 -12.65
C VAL A 331 -11.02 -10.25 -11.66
N GLY A 332 -10.88 -10.93 -10.53
CA GLY A 332 -9.86 -10.64 -9.52
C GLY A 332 -8.41 -10.89 -10.02
N ARG A 333 -7.41 -10.46 -9.24
CA ARG A 333 -5.98 -10.73 -9.53
C ARG A 333 -5.56 -12.18 -9.29
N THR A 334 -6.38 -12.98 -8.63
CA THR A 334 -6.14 -14.37 -8.19
C THR A 334 -6.04 -15.40 -9.34
N PHE A 335 -6.22 -15.03 -10.61
CA PHE A 335 -6.00 -15.95 -11.71
C PHE A 335 -4.50 -16.11 -12.05
N ILE A 336 -3.74 -16.71 -11.14
CA ILE A 336 -2.39 -17.20 -11.42
C ILE A 336 -2.54 -18.53 -12.18
N LYS A 337 -2.41 -18.49 -13.50
CA LYS A 337 -2.37 -19.70 -14.33
C LYS A 337 -0.94 -20.00 -14.79
N PRO A 338 -0.49 -21.27 -14.75
CA PRO A 338 0.92 -21.64 -14.94
C PRO A 338 1.46 -21.53 -16.37
N LYS A 339 0.62 -21.38 -17.41
CA LYS A 339 1.06 -21.39 -18.82
C LYS A 339 1.00 -19.98 -19.45
N GLN A 340 2.01 -19.63 -20.25
CA GLN A 340 2.14 -18.33 -20.93
C GLN A 340 0.96 -17.99 -21.85
N SER A 341 0.44 -18.96 -22.61
CA SER A 341 -0.75 -18.79 -23.46
C SER A 341 -2.04 -18.51 -22.66
N GLN A 342 -2.10 -18.95 -21.40
CA GLN A 342 -3.23 -18.68 -20.50
C GLN A 342 -3.12 -17.30 -19.85
N ARG A 343 -1.91 -16.71 -19.77
CA ARG A 343 -1.66 -15.36 -19.23
C ARG A 343 -2.08 -14.30 -20.22
N GLU A 344 -1.81 -14.45 -21.51
CA GLU A 344 -2.29 -13.55 -22.58
C GLU A 344 -3.83 -13.54 -22.65
N SER A 345 -4.47 -14.70 -22.45
CA SER A 345 -5.92 -14.80 -22.35
C SER A 345 -6.48 -14.11 -21.09
N SER A 346 -5.75 -14.14 -19.97
CA SER A 346 -6.18 -13.51 -18.71
C SER A 346 -6.15 -11.98 -18.79
N VAL A 347 -5.18 -11.38 -19.47
CA VAL A 347 -5.14 -9.93 -19.72
C VAL A 347 -6.34 -9.49 -20.57
N LYS A 348 -6.66 -10.24 -21.62
CA LYS A 348 -7.83 -9.96 -22.48
C LYS A 348 -9.17 -10.08 -21.75
N ILE A 349 -9.30 -10.99 -20.77
CA ILE A 349 -10.53 -11.12 -19.97
C ILE A 349 -10.68 -9.94 -19.01
N LYS A 350 -9.56 -9.37 -18.55
CA LYS A 350 -9.55 -8.31 -17.54
C LYS A 350 -9.73 -6.91 -18.09
N LEU A 351 -9.14 -6.63 -19.26
CA LEU A 351 -9.13 -5.30 -19.87
C LEU A 351 -9.45 -5.41 -21.37
N ASN A 352 -10.52 -4.76 -21.83
CA ASN A 352 -10.90 -4.71 -23.24
C ASN A 352 -10.88 -3.28 -23.75
N VAL A 353 -10.46 -3.10 -25.01
CA VAL A 353 -10.53 -1.82 -25.71
C VAL A 353 -11.91 -1.66 -26.35
N ILE A 354 -12.50 -0.48 -26.25
CA ILE A 354 -13.74 -0.10 -26.92
C ILE A 354 -13.36 0.43 -28.31
N GLU A 355 -13.43 -0.44 -29.32
CA GLU A 355 -12.94 -0.17 -30.68
C GLU A 355 -13.56 1.10 -31.28
N GLU A 356 -14.86 1.31 -31.12
CA GLU A 356 -15.57 2.49 -31.66
C GLU A 356 -15.05 3.82 -31.10
N VAL A 357 -14.49 3.80 -29.90
CA VAL A 357 -13.93 4.99 -29.24
C VAL A 357 -12.56 5.35 -29.79
N VAL A 358 -11.74 4.36 -30.18
CA VAL A 358 -10.32 4.56 -30.53
C VAL A 358 -10.05 4.50 -32.04
N LYS A 359 -10.92 3.88 -32.82
CA LYS A 359 -10.71 3.64 -34.25
C LYS A 359 -10.49 4.93 -35.04
N GLY A 360 -9.39 5.00 -35.78
CA GLY A 360 -9.00 6.14 -36.61
C GLY A 360 -8.49 7.34 -35.82
N LYS A 361 -8.27 7.25 -34.50
CA LYS A 361 -7.85 8.38 -33.65
C LYS A 361 -6.40 8.28 -33.23
N ARG A 362 -5.79 9.47 -33.04
CA ARG A 362 -4.52 9.63 -32.31
C ARG A 362 -4.85 9.72 -30.81
N ILE A 363 -4.26 8.84 -30.02
CA ILE A 363 -4.61 8.66 -28.61
C ILE A 363 -3.48 9.17 -27.71
N VAL A 364 -3.80 9.97 -26.71
CA VAL A 364 -2.94 10.17 -25.52
C VAL A 364 -3.37 9.16 -24.46
N MET A 365 -2.53 8.17 -24.20
CA MET A 365 -2.74 7.17 -23.15
C MET A 365 -2.00 7.59 -21.89
N VAL A 366 -2.71 7.78 -20.79
CA VAL A 366 -2.12 8.13 -19.48
C VAL A 366 -2.16 6.92 -18.55
N ASP A 367 -1.00 6.60 -17.96
CA ASP A 367 -0.85 5.53 -16.96
C ASP A 367 -0.04 6.05 -15.76
N ASP A 368 0.01 5.28 -14.67
CA ASP A 368 0.74 5.66 -13.45
C ASP A 368 2.24 5.47 -13.58
N SER A 369 2.70 4.35 -14.14
CA SER A 369 4.10 3.95 -14.12
C SER A 369 4.48 2.93 -15.19
N ILE A 370 5.78 2.87 -15.51
CA ILE A 370 6.39 1.79 -16.28
C ILE A 370 7.53 1.20 -15.45
N VAL A 371 7.40 -0.08 -15.08
CA VAL A 371 8.46 -0.82 -14.34
C VAL A 371 9.25 -1.70 -15.32
N ARG A 372 8.60 -2.70 -15.93
CA ARG A 372 9.20 -3.64 -16.90
C ARG A 372 8.82 -3.37 -18.36
N GLY A 373 7.86 -2.51 -18.62
CA GLY A 373 7.38 -2.14 -19.96
C GLY A 373 6.41 -3.12 -20.62
N THR A 374 6.36 -4.39 -20.21
CA THR A 374 5.56 -5.44 -20.88
C THR A 374 4.06 -5.17 -20.85
N THR A 375 3.53 -4.67 -19.73
CA THR A 375 2.10 -4.31 -19.61
C THR A 375 1.73 -3.15 -20.53
N CYS A 376 2.54 -2.09 -20.51
CA CYS A 376 2.35 -0.91 -21.36
C CYS A 376 2.37 -1.29 -22.85
N ALA A 377 3.37 -2.10 -23.28
CA ALA A 377 3.47 -2.60 -24.66
C ALA A 377 2.23 -3.39 -25.08
N ASN A 378 1.70 -4.24 -24.20
CA ASN A 378 0.49 -5.00 -24.49
C ASN A 378 -0.75 -4.10 -24.65
N ILE A 379 -0.89 -3.08 -23.81
CA ILE A 379 -2.01 -2.11 -23.89
C ILE A 379 -1.91 -1.31 -25.20
N ILE A 380 -0.72 -0.82 -25.57
CA ILE A 380 -0.48 -0.13 -26.84
C ILE A 380 -0.86 -1.03 -28.03
N LYS A 381 -0.40 -2.28 -28.01
CA LYS A 381 -0.75 -3.27 -29.05
C LYS A 381 -2.26 -3.50 -29.16
N MET A 382 -2.98 -3.50 -28.03
CA MET A 382 -4.44 -3.62 -28.02
C MET A 382 -5.10 -2.38 -28.66
N LEU A 383 -4.65 -1.16 -28.34
CA LEU A 383 -5.15 0.07 -28.92
C LEU A 383 -4.90 0.14 -30.43
N LYS A 384 -3.67 -0.16 -30.88
CA LYS A 384 -3.32 -0.19 -32.30
C LYS A 384 -4.12 -1.25 -33.07
N LYS A 385 -4.35 -2.44 -32.47
CA LYS A 385 -5.20 -3.48 -33.05
C LYS A 385 -6.67 -3.05 -33.16
N ALA A 386 -7.16 -2.24 -32.24
CA ALA A 386 -8.51 -1.65 -32.26
C ALA A 386 -8.62 -0.46 -33.22
N GLY A 387 -7.54 -0.13 -33.95
CA GLY A 387 -7.55 0.88 -35.01
C GLY A 387 -7.09 2.28 -34.59
N ALA A 388 -6.46 2.45 -33.44
CA ALA A 388 -5.76 3.69 -33.10
C ALA A 388 -4.63 3.96 -34.12
N THR A 389 -4.53 5.19 -34.64
CA THR A 389 -3.52 5.59 -35.64
C THR A 389 -2.19 5.92 -34.97
N GLU A 390 -2.25 6.58 -33.81
CA GLU A 390 -1.10 6.93 -32.99
C GLU A 390 -1.43 6.68 -31.51
N VAL A 391 -0.40 6.32 -30.70
CA VAL A 391 -0.52 6.15 -29.24
C VAL A 391 0.62 6.89 -28.57
N HIS A 392 0.32 8.03 -27.98
CA HIS A 392 1.24 8.87 -27.20
C HIS A 392 1.11 8.54 -25.72
N VAL A 393 2.15 8.03 -25.11
CA VAL A 393 2.14 7.56 -23.71
C VAL A 393 2.58 8.67 -22.76
N ARG A 394 1.85 8.87 -21.68
CA ARG A 394 2.14 9.82 -20.60
C ARG A 394 2.05 9.10 -19.28
N ILE A 395 3.14 9.15 -18.51
CA ILE A 395 3.29 8.42 -17.26
C ILE A 395 3.34 9.41 -16.10
N SER A 396 2.41 9.26 -15.14
CA SER A 396 2.25 10.20 -14.02
C SER A 396 3.27 10.01 -12.90
N SER A 397 4.19 9.05 -13.00
CA SER A 397 5.42 8.99 -12.22
C SER A 397 6.65 9.37 -13.04
N PRO A 398 7.76 9.78 -12.40
CA PRO A 398 9.09 9.72 -13.01
C PRO A 398 9.50 8.28 -13.33
N PRO A 399 10.54 8.05 -14.15
CA PRO A 399 11.05 6.71 -14.40
C PRO A 399 11.63 6.07 -13.13
N PHE A 400 11.32 4.79 -12.90
CA PHE A 400 11.88 4.01 -11.79
C PHE A 400 13.34 3.66 -12.09
N LEU A 401 14.27 4.21 -11.29
CA LEU A 401 15.70 4.00 -11.45
C LEU A 401 16.30 3.15 -10.32
N HIS A 402 15.63 3.07 -9.17
CA HIS A 402 16.14 2.44 -7.95
C HIS A 402 15.05 1.58 -7.27
N PRO A 403 15.42 0.49 -6.57
CA PRO A 403 14.49 -0.33 -5.81
C PRO A 403 13.91 0.44 -4.61
N CYS A 404 12.80 -0.05 -4.08
CA CYS A 404 12.22 0.44 -2.83
C CYS A 404 12.53 -0.52 -1.67
N TYR A 405 12.99 0.03 -0.54
CA TYR A 405 13.27 -0.74 0.69
C TYR A 405 12.21 -0.52 1.78
N PHE A 406 11.15 0.26 1.47
CA PHE A 406 10.18 0.72 2.46
C PHE A 406 8.79 0.07 2.31
N GLY A 407 8.73 -1.05 1.58
CA GLY A 407 7.51 -1.86 1.46
C GLY A 407 6.74 -1.72 0.14
N THR A 408 7.25 -0.98 -0.85
CA THR A 408 6.74 -1.00 -2.23
C THR A 408 7.46 -2.12 -3.00
N ASP A 409 6.71 -2.95 -3.70
CA ASP A 409 7.28 -3.99 -4.57
C ASP A 409 7.85 -3.38 -5.86
N VAL A 410 8.92 -2.59 -5.71
CA VAL A 410 9.77 -2.12 -6.80
C VAL A 410 10.97 -3.04 -6.85
N PRO A 411 11.10 -3.85 -7.91
CA PRO A 411 12.08 -4.90 -7.99
C PRO A 411 13.53 -4.38 -8.02
N SER A 412 14.48 -5.30 -7.97
CA SER A 412 15.91 -5.02 -8.12
C SER A 412 16.23 -4.29 -9.43
N ASN A 413 17.36 -3.58 -9.48
CA ASN A 413 17.77 -2.72 -10.59
C ASN A 413 17.71 -3.40 -11.96
N ASP A 414 18.03 -4.70 -12.04
CA ASP A 414 18.02 -5.50 -13.27
C ASP A 414 16.62 -5.68 -13.89
N GLN A 415 15.56 -5.48 -13.11
CA GLN A 415 14.18 -5.60 -13.57
C GLN A 415 13.54 -4.23 -13.89
N LEU A 416 14.22 -3.13 -13.59
CA LEU A 416 13.77 -1.77 -13.88
C LEU A 416 14.20 -1.36 -15.29
N ILE A 417 13.24 -1.28 -16.23
CA ILE A 417 13.54 -0.96 -17.62
C ILE A 417 14.28 0.39 -17.77
N ALA A 418 13.89 1.39 -16.98
CA ALA A 418 14.48 2.72 -17.02
C ALA A 418 15.88 2.80 -16.36
N HIS A 419 16.30 1.75 -15.60
CA HIS A 419 17.67 1.68 -15.08
C HIS A 419 18.69 1.40 -16.16
N SER A 420 18.31 0.68 -17.22
CA SER A 420 19.21 0.22 -18.28
C SER A 420 18.93 0.83 -19.66
N HIS A 421 17.79 1.52 -19.84
CA HIS A 421 17.37 2.07 -21.13
C HIS A 421 16.97 3.54 -20.99
N THR A 422 17.26 4.32 -22.03
CA THR A 422 16.80 5.69 -22.16
C THR A 422 15.30 5.75 -22.43
N THR A 423 14.69 6.92 -22.22
CA THR A 423 13.26 7.12 -22.52
C THR A 423 12.92 6.81 -23.97
N GLU A 424 13.81 7.12 -24.92
CA GLU A 424 13.61 6.86 -26.33
C GLU A 424 13.67 5.36 -26.66
N GLU A 425 14.64 4.63 -26.11
CA GLU A 425 14.70 3.17 -26.25
C GLU A 425 13.45 2.50 -25.64
N ILE A 426 12.99 2.96 -24.47
CA ILE A 426 11.75 2.46 -23.86
C ILE A 426 10.56 2.75 -24.77
N ARG A 427 10.44 3.95 -25.35
CA ARG A 427 9.40 4.30 -26.31
C ARG A 427 9.34 3.32 -27.48
N GLU A 428 10.50 2.99 -28.04
CA GLU A 428 10.59 2.02 -29.15
C GLU A 428 10.19 0.61 -28.69
N MET A 429 10.70 0.16 -27.54
CA MET A 429 10.42 -1.16 -27.00
C MET A 429 8.93 -1.38 -26.71
N ILE A 430 8.23 -0.38 -26.19
CA ILE A 430 6.79 -0.46 -25.93
C ILE A 430 5.93 -0.21 -27.17
N GLY A 431 6.53 0.31 -28.27
CA GLY A 431 5.85 0.60 -29.52
C GLY A 431 4.97 1.85 -29.51
N ALA A 432 5.30 2.83 -28.67
CA ALA A 432 4.60 4.12 -28.58
C ALA A 432 5.09 5.10 -29.63
N ASP A 433 4.22 6.01 -30.08
CA ASP A 433 4.58 7.07 -31.01
C ASP A 433 5.30 8.24 -30.28
N SER A 434 5.00 8.46 -29.01
CA SER A 434 5.81 9.29 -28.09
C SER A 434 5.67 8.83 -26.64
N LEU A 435 6.67 9.10 -25.80
CA LEU A 435 6.67 8.78 -24.37
C LEU A 435 7.11 10.01 -23.57
N GLY A 436 6.35 10.33 -22.52
CA GLY A 436 6.68 11.37 -21.55
C GLY A 436 6.43 10.91 -20.13
N TYR A 437 7.41 11.10 -19.27
CA TYR A 437 7.31 10.81 -17.82
C TYR A 437 7.10 12.11 -17.04
N MET A 438 6.47 12.00 -15.86
CA MET A 438 6.44 13.09 -14.91
C MET A 438 7.85 13.59 -14.59
N GLU A 439 8.06 14.89 -14.64
CA GLU A 439 9.32 15.51 -14.21
C GLU A 439 9.43 15.49 -12.67
N ILE A 440 10.61 15.11 -12.13
CA ILE A 440 10.85 15.07 -10.68
C ILE A 440 10.53 16.42 -10.02
N GLY A 441 10.90 17.53 -10.67
CA GLY A 441 10.64 18.88 -10.16
C GLY A 441 9.15 19.25 -10.02
N LYS A 442 8.24 18.53 -10.67
CA LYS A 442 6.80 18.74 -10.64
C LYS A 442 6.08 17.90 -9.57
N LEU A 443 6.76 16.93 -8.96
CA LEU A 443 6.16 16.10 -7.89
C LEU A 443 5.67 16.93 -6.70
N LYS A 444 6.38 18.00 -6.36
CA LYS A 444 5.99 18.94 -5.31
C LYS A 444 4.61 19.58 -5.54
N ASP A 445 4.23 19.79 -6.80
CA ASP A 445 2.95 20.42 -7.14
C ASP A 445 1.77 19.49 -6.79
N MET A 446 2.00 18.17 -6.73
CA MET A 446 1.01 17.16 -6.36
C MET A 446 0.69 17.14 -4.86
N VAL A 447 1.65 17.49 -4.00
CA VAL A 447 1.56 17.34 -2.54
C VAL A 447 1.83 18.65 -1.78
N GLY A 448 2.09 19.75 -2.47
CA GLY A 448 2.34 21.07 -1.89
C GLY A 448 3.61 21.10 -1.03
N GLU A 449 3.47 21.60 0.20
CA GLU A 449 4.59 21.80 1.13
C GLU A 449 5.02 20.51 1.87
N LEU A 450 4.38 19.37 1.60
CA LEU A 450 4.75 18.11 2.27
C LEU A 450 6.14 17.64 1.81
N ALA A 451 7.00 17.31 2.76
CA ALA A 451 8.22 16.56 2.48
C ALA A 451 7.87 15.11 2.11
N TYR A 452 8.44 14.60 1.04
CA TYR A 452 8.13 13.28 0.50
C TYR A 452 9.40 12.48 0.15
N CYS A 453 9.24 11.16 0.08
CA CYS A 453 10.23 10.22 -0.43
C CYS A 453 9.97 9.98 -1.91
N ASP A 454 11.01 10.20 -2.72
CA ASP A 454 11.07 9.93 -4.16
C ASP A 454 12.28 9.03 -4.51
N ALA A 455 12.77 8.29 -3.54
CA ALA A 455 14.02 7.53 -3.65
C ALA A 455 14.03 6.50 -4.78
N CYS A 456 12.87 5.90 -5.10
CA CYS A 456 12.72 4.99 -6.24
C CYS A 456 13.00 5.67 -7.60
N PHE A 457 12.93 7.00 -7.68
CA PHE A 457 13.24 7.79 -8.86
C PHE A 457 14.63 8.42 -8.80
N THR A 458 15.12 8.80 -7.60
CA THR A 458 16.32 9.64 -7.42
C THR A 458 17.49 8.92 -6.76
N GLY A 459 17.26 7.81 -6.05
CA GLY A 459 18.26 7.16 -5.21
C GLY A 459 18.51 7.86 -3.87
N ASN A 460 17.79 8.96 -3.57
CA ASN A 460 17.95 9.72 -2.33
C ASN A 460 17.07 9.14 -1.22
N TYR A 461 17.55 8.09 -0.55
CA TYR A 461 16.82 7.45 0.53
C TYR A 461 16.85 8.29 1.81
N PRO A 462 15.70 8.43 2.53
CA PRO A 462 15.61 9.24 3.75
C PRO A 462 16.38 8.66 4.94
N MET A 463 16.76 7.39 4.88
CA MET A 463 17.52 6.68 5.90
C MET A 463 18.49 5.67 5.26
N LYS A 464 19.35 5.07 6.06
CA LYS A 464 20.23 3.98 5.62
C LYS A 464 19.41 2.82 5.08
N VAL A 465 19.79 2.28 3.94
CA VAL A 465 19.17 1.11 3.31
C VAL A 465 20.18 -0.03 3.23
N PRO A 466 19.72 -1.29 3.17
CA PRO A 466 20.59 -2.45 2.97
C PRO A 466 21.41 -2.32 1.67
N THR A 467 22.63 -2.82 1.70
CA THR A 467 23.50 -2.90 0.51
C THR A 467 23.25 -4.11 -0.36
N GLU A 468 22.53 -5.10 0.19
CA GLU A 468 22.14 -6.34 -0.47
C GLU A 468 20.62 -6.47 -0.49
N ASP A 469 20.08 -7.25 -1.43
CA ASP A 469 18.65 -7.55 -1.47
C ASP A 469 18.27 -8.45 -0.28
N ILE A 470 17.44 -7.92 0.61
CA ILE A 470 16.97 -8.60 1.82
C ILE A 470 15.54 -9.15 1.69
N SER A 471 14.91 -9.02 0.53
CA SER A 471 13.50 -9.42 0.32
C SER A 471 13.24 -10.90 0.62
N HIS A 472 14.25 -11.74 0.46
CA HIS A 472 14.22 -13.20 0.69
C HIS A 472 15.17 -13.67 1.81
N ALA A 473 15.67 -12.76 2.63
CA ALA A 473 16.67 -13.09 3.65
C ALA A 473 16.20 -14.10 4.70
N PHE A 474 14.90 -14.35 4.80
CA PHE A 474 14.28 -15.27 5.78
C PHE A 474 13.49 -16.43 5.14
N ASP A 475 13.52 -16.59 3.80
CA ASP A 475 12.83 -17.67 3.10
C ASP A 475 13.53 -19.03 3.19
#